data_61b3423cd9cd72a4519a83a24f61f73e
#
_entry.id   61b3423cd9cd72a4519a83a24f61f73e
#
_cell.length_a   1.000
_cell.length_b   1.000
_cell.length_c   1.000
_cell.angle_alpha   90.00
_cell.angle_beta   90.00
_cell.angle_gamma   90.00
#
_symmetry.space_group_name_H-M   'P 1'
#
loop_
_entity.id
_entity.type
_entity.pdbx_description
1 polymer ?
#
loop_
_entity_poly.entity_id
_entity_poly.type
_entity_poly.pdbx_seq_one_letter_code
_entity_poly.pdbx_strand_id
1 'polypeptide(L)'
;MPLSDAEITKKVGQLRKTEVKIYAPLKYFRGLETLGQVETRYKKMLKRDYKDFKTDSGVKTRTSSYTQKFRKKYGPEVKSLPEISKATRIPLKTLKTVYNRGLAAWRTGHRPGASPQAWGYARVHSFATKGKTYYTADKDLR
;
A
#
# COMPACT_ATOMS: atom_id res chain seq x y z
N MET A 1 8.34 -20.70 24.87
CA MET A 1 8.38 -19.23 24.89
C MET A 1 8.26 -18.67 23.48
N PRO A 2 7.58 -17.56 23.27
CA PRO A 2 7.54 -16.93 21.97
C PRO A 2 8.93 -16.53 21.47
N LEU A 3 9.13 -16.53 20.18
CA LEU A 3 10.36 -16.07 19.56
C LEU A 3 10.61 -14.59 19.88
N SER A 4 11.86 -14.21 20.04
CA SER A 4 12.24 -12.81 20.19
C SER A 4 12.10 -12.07 18.85
N ASP A 5 11.99 -10.75 18.89
CA ASP A 5 11.95 -9.92 17.68
C ASP A 5 13.20 -10.11 16.82
N ALA A 6 14.38 -10.31 17.46
CA ALA A 6 15.63 -10.56 16.75
C ALA A 6 15.62 -11.88 15.99
N GLU A 7 15.07 -12.94 16.58
CA GLU A 7 14.93 -14.24 15.93
C GLU A 7 14.00 -14.17 14.74
N ILE A 8 12.86 -13.50 14.90
CA ILE A 8 11.88 -13.30 13.84
C ILE A 8 12.50 -12.50 12.69
N THR A 9 13.17 -11.39 13.00
CA THR A 9 13.82 -10.52 12.00
C THR A 9 14.86 -11.29 11.19
N LYS A 10 15.66 -12.11 11.85
CA LYS A 10 16.69 -12.94 11.20
C LYS A 10 16.04 -13.94 10.22
N LYS A 11 14.98 -14.65 10.66
CA LYS A 11 14.30 -15.63 9.84
C LYS A 11 13.59 -14.98 8.65
N VAL A 12 12.88 -13.88 8.87
CA VAL A 12 12.22 -13.13 7.80
C VAL A 12 13.25 -12.61 6.79
N GLY A 13 14.42 -12.15 7.26
CA GLY A 13 15.52 -11.73 6.39
C GLY A 13 16.02 -12.86 5.50
N GLN A 14 16.11 -14.08 6.02
CA GLN A 14 16.48 -15.27 5.25
C GLN A 14 15.40 -15.60 4.21
N LEU A 15 14.13 -15.55 4.59
CA LEU A 15 13.00 -15.81 3.69
C LEU A 15 12.94 -14.81 2.55
N ARG A 16 13.26 -13.55 2.80
CA ARG A 16 13.32 -12.52 1.75
C ARG A 16 14.42 -12.77 0.73
N LYS A 17 15.45 -13.54 1.08
CA LYS A 17 16.53 -13.93 0.16
C LYS A 17 16.16 -15.14 -0.67
N THR A 18 15.42 -16.11 -0.11
CA THR A 18 15.07 -17.38 -0.74
C THR A 18 13.71 -17.39 -1.41
N GLU A 19 12.79 -16.53 -0.93
CA GLU A 19 11.44 -16.40 -1.46
C GLU A 19 11.22 -15.00 -2.06
N VAL A 20 10.03 -14.74 -2.61
CA VAL A 20 9.68 -13.40 -3.10
C VAL A 20 9.70 -12.41 -1.95
N LYS A 21 10.37 -11.28 -2.15
CA LYS A 21 10.46 -10.22 -1.15
C LYS A 21 9.13 -9.48 -1.03
N ILE A 22 8.53 -9.49 0.16
CA ILE A 22 7.25 -8.83 0.42
C ILE A 22 7.32 -7.97 1.68
N TYR A 23 6.33 -7.09 1.84
CA TYR A 23 6.15 -6.34 3.08
C TYR A 23 5.68 -7.29 4.18
N ALA A 24 6.55 -7.52 5.17
CA ALA A 24 6.30 -8.48 6.25
C ALA A 24 6.78 -7.90 7.59
N PRO A 25 5.98 -6.99 8.20
CA PRO A 25 6.38 -6.37 9.47
C PRO A 25 6.32 -7.34 10.65
N LEU A 26 7.10 -7.08 11.68
CA LEU A 26 7.20 -7.90 12.88
C LEU A 26 5.85 -8.22 13.52
N LYS A 27 4.90 -7.28 13.49
CA LYS A 27 3.60 -7.46 14.13
C LYS A 27 2.84 -8.70 13.67
N TYR A 28 3.10 -9.19 12.45
CA TYR A 28 2.45 -10.40 11.92
C TYR A 28 3.11 -11.69 12.40
N PHE A 29 4.28 -11.62 13.02
CA PHE A 29 5.04 -12.78 13.47
C PHE A 29 5.17 -12.87 14.99
N ARG A 30 4.79 -11.84 15.72
CA ARG A 30 4.87 -11.83 17.18
C ARG A 30 3.91 -12.86 17.77
N GLY A 31 4.36 -13.54 18.81
CA GLY A 31 3.60 -14.60 19.47
C GLY A 31 3.82 -15.99 18.89
N LEU A 32 4.55 -16.12 17.79
CA LEU A 32 4.92 -17.43 17.23
C LEU A 32 6.05 -18.05 18.05
N GLU A 33 6.03 -19.37 18.19
CA GLU A 33 6.96 -20.09 19.05
C GLU A 33 8.12 -20.75 18.31
N THR A 34 7.96 -21.04 17.01
CA THR A 34 8.97 -21.73 16.21
C THR A 34 9.28 -20.98 14.92
N LEU A 35 10.51 -21.18 14.42
CA LEU A 35 10.92 -20.61 13.14
C LEU A 35 10.10 -21.19 11.97
N GLY A 36 9.67 -22.44 12.08
CA GLY A 36 8.79 -23.04 11.09
C GLY A 36 7.44 -22.33 10.98
N GLN A 37 6.90 -21.86 12.08
CA GLN A 37 5.68 -21.06 12.10
C GLN A 37 5.88 -19.70 11.39
N VAL A 38 7.04 -19.07 11.57
CA VAL A 38 7.40 -17.83 10.86
C VAL A 38 7.42 -18.08 9.35
N GLU A 39 8.05 -19.16 8.91
CA GLU A 39 8.10 -19.53 7.49
C GLU A 39 6.70 -19.79 6.92
N THR A 40 5.87 -20.55 7.63
CA THR A 40 4.49 -20.82 7.23
C THR A 40 3.69 -19.53 7.09
N ARG A 41 3.84 -18.62 8.05
CA ARG A 41 3.15 -17.31 8.03
C ARG A 41 3.60 -16.47 6.84
N TYR A 42 4.90 -16.44 6.56
CA TYR A 42 5.45 -15.73 5.40
C TYR A 42 4.88 -16.28 4.09
N LYS A 43 4.81 -17.60 3.96
CA LYS A 43 4.24 -18.25 2.77
C LYS A 43 2.75 -17.95 2.60
N LYS A 44 1.98 -17.85 3.71
CA LYS A 44 0.58 -17.40 3.66
C LYS A 44 0.49 -15.97 3.11
N MET A 45 1.39 -15.09 3.54
CA MET A 45 1.44 -13.71 3.05
C MET A 45 1.75 -13.64 1.56
N LEU A 46 2.62 -14.52 1.06
CA LEU A 46 2.90 -14.65 -0.38
C LEU A 46 1.64 -15.01 -1.17
N LYS A 47 0.78 -15.86 -0.60
CA LYS A 47 -0.50 -16.27 -1.21
C LYS A 47 -1.63 -15.28 -0.93
N ARG A 48 -1.33 -14.20 -0.19
CA ARG A 48 -2.31 -13.19 0.24
C ARG A 48 -3.45 -13.77 1.07
N ASP A 49 -3.15 -14.81 1.86
CA ASP A 49 -4.09 -15.41 2.81
C ASP A 49 -3.89 -14.79 4.19
N TYR A 50 -4.74 -13.83 4.54
CA TYR A 50 -4.67 -13.09 5.79
C TYR A 50 -5.83 -13.41 6.74
N LYS A 51 -6.59 -14.46 6.49
CA LYS A 51 -7.80 -14.80 7.28
C LYS A 51 -7.54 -14.89 8.78
N ASP A 52 -6.43 -15.48 9.17
CA ASP A 52 -6.10 -15.73 10.58
C ASP A 52 -5.23 -14.63 11.20
N PHE A 53 -5.06 -13.52 10.52
CA PHE A 53 -4.21 -12.43 11.00
C PHE A 53 -5.03 -11.48 11.88
N LYS A 54 -4.99 -11.70 13.19
CA LYS A 54 -5.74 -10.89 14.18
C LYS A 54 -5.42 -9.39 14.10
N THR A 55 -4.19 -9.04 13.71
CA THR A 55 -3.78 -7.63 13.58
C THR A 55 -4.54 -6.87 12.51
N ASP A 56 -5.19 -7.58 11.56
CA ASP A 56 -5.97 -6.95 10.49
C ASP A 56 -7.44 -6.77 10.86
N SER A 57 -7.88 -7.38 11.97
CA SER A 57 -9.28 -7.31 12.40
C SER A 57 -9.63 -5.90 12.86
N GLY A 58 -10.67 -5.32 12.25
CA GLY A 58 -11.16 -3.98 12.62
C GLY A 58 -10.27 -2.83 12.21
N VAL A 59 -9.24 -3.07 11.38
CA VAL A 59 -8.35 -2.01 10.92
C VAL A 59 -9.08 -1.06 9.98
N LYS A 60 -8.98 0.24 10.26
CA LYS A 60 -9.52 1.31 9.42
C LYS A 60 -8.36 2.19 8.94
N THR A 61 -8.33 2.48 7.65
CA THR A 61 -7.32 3.35 7.07
C THR A 61 -7.78 4.80 7.12
N ARG A 62 -6.89 5.70 7.53
CA ARG A 62 -7.15 7.14 7.52
C ARG A 62 -7.21 7.64 6.09
N THR A 63 -8.04 8.66 5.84
CA THR A 63 -8.03 9.34 4.54
C THR A 63 -6.66 9.93 4.28
N SER A 64 -6.12 9.70 3.08
CA SER A 64 -4.82 10.22 2.68
C SER A 64 -4.76 11.74 2.83
N SER A 65 -3.63 12.26 3.33
CA SER A 65 -3.41 13.70 3.41
C SER A 65 -3.41 14.35 2.02
N TYR A 66 -2.99 13.64 1.00
CA TYR A 66 -3.03 14.11 -0.39
C TYR A 66 -4.46 14.24 -0.89
N THR A 67 -5.34 13.31 -0.52
CA THR A 67 -6.77 13.38 -0.84
C THR A 67 -7.41 14.58 -0.16
N GLN A 68 -7.09 14.84 1.10
CA GLN A 68 -7.59 16.00 1.84
C GLN A 68 -7.15 17.31 1.19
N LYS A 69 -5.88 17.41 0.81
CA LYS A 69 -5.34 18.60 0.09
C LYS A 69 -6.02 18.80 -1.25
N PHE A 70 -6.23 17.70 -1.99
CA PHE A 70 -6.90 17.75 -3.29
C PHE A 70 -8.34 18.26 -3.16
N ARG A 71 -9.10 17.72 -2.21
CA ARG A 71 -10.49 18.15 -1.96
C ARG A 71 -10.56 19.61 -1.57
N LYS A 72 -9.60 20.09 -0.78
CA LYS A 72 -9.54 21.50 -0.38
C LYS A 72 -9.24 22.41 -1.56
N LYS A 73 -8.41 21.97 -2.51
CA LYS A 73 -7.99 22.78 -3.66
C LYS A 73 -9.01 22.77 -4.80
N TYR A 74 -9.57 21.59 -5.12
CA TYR A 74 -10.44 21.39 -6.29
C TYR A 74 -11.90 21.11 -5.95
N GLY A 75 -12.21 20.81 -4.69
CA GLY A 75 -13.56 20.50 -4.23
C GLY A 75 -13.81 18.99 -4.07
N PRO A 76 -14.69 18.60 -3.13
CA PRO A 76 -15.00 17.19 -2.88
C PRO A 76 -15.85 16.55 -3.98
N GLU A 77 -16.43 17.31 -4.87
CA GLU A 77 -17.23 16.83 -5.99
C GLU A 77 -16.41 16.29 -7.17
N VAL A 78 -15.12 16.62 -7.23
CA VAL A 78 -14.19 16.14 -8.28
C VAL A 78 -13.69 14.75 -7.88
N LYS A 79 -14.35 13.69 -8.37
CA LYS A 79 -14.13 12.31 -7.93
C LYS A 79 -13.51 11.39 -9.00
N SER A 80 -14.06 11.37 -10.21
CA SER A 80 -13.58 10.47 -11.26
C SER A 80 -12.33 10.98 -11.96
N LEU A 81 -11.58 10.09 -12.63
CA LEU A 81 -10.38 10.48 -13.37
C LEU A 81 -10.67 11.51 -14.45
N PRO A 82 -11.75 11.38 -15.26
CA PRO A 82 -12.10 12.45 -16.21
C PRO A 82 -12.37 13.80 -15.56
N GLU A 83 -13.06 13.81 -14.42
CA GLU A 83 -13.31 15.04 -13.66
C GLU A 83 -12.01 15.67 -13.14
N ILE A 84 -11.11 14.84 -12.61
CA ILE A 84 -9.80 15.28 -12.14
C ILE A 84 -8.96 15.84 -13.29
N SER A 85 -8.97 15.17 -14.45
CA SER A 85 -8.29 15.64 -15.66
C SER A 85 -8.76 17.04 -16.05
N LYS A 86 -10.09 17.23 -16.06
CA LYS A 86 -10.71 18.50 -16.41
C LYS A 86 -10.34 19.62 -15.42
N ALA A 87 -10.38 19.31 -14.12
CA ALA A 87 -10.10 20.29 -13.06
C ALA A 87 -8.62 20.66 -12.99
N THR A 88 -7.72 19.71 -13.20
CA THR A 88 -6.26 19.90 -13.06
C THR A 88 -5.55 20.19 -14.37
N ARG A 89 -6.22 19.98 -15.49
CA ARG A 89 -5.65 20.06 -16.86
C ARG A 89 -4.54 19.03 -17.10
N ILE A 90 -4.46 17.99 -16.28
CA ILE A 90 -3.54 16.86 -16.49
C ILE A 90 -4.20 15.91 -17.49
N PRO A 91 -3.46 15.41 -18.51
CA PRO A 91 -4.06 14.46 -19.48
C PRO A 91 -4.63 13.22 -18.79
N LEU A 92 -5.81 12.79 -19.22
CA LEU A 92 -6.47 11.61 -18.65
C LEU A 92 -5.60 10.36 -18.74
N LYS A 93 -4.83 10.21 -19.81
CA LYS A 93 -3.88 9.11 -20.00
C LYS A 93 -2.85 9.07 -18.87
N THR A 94 -2.31 10.24 -18.49
CA THR A 94 -1.36 10.36 -17.38
C THR A 94 -2.00 9.95 -16.07
N LEU A 95 -3.22 10.43 -15.80
CA LEU A 95 -3.95 10.07 -14.57
C LEU A 95 -4.25 8.58 -14.50
N LYS A 96 -4.62 7.95 -15.61
CA LYS A 96 -4.84 6.50 -15.67
C LYS A 96 -3.56 5.73 -15.34
N THR A 97 -2.42 6.19 -15.84
CA THR A 97 -1.12 5.57 -15.55
C THR A 97 -0.79 5.68 -14.06
N VAL A 98 -0.95 6.87 -13.46
CA VAL A 98 -0.73 7.08 -12.02
C VAL A 98 -1.66 6.19 -11.20
N TYR A 99 -2.94 6.14 -11.56
CA TYR A 99 -3.93 5.29 -10.88
C TYR A 99 -3.53 3.82 -10.92
N ASN A 100 -3.14 3.31 -12.09
CA ASN A 100 -2.71 1.92 -12.24
C ASN A 100 -1.45 1.60 -11.44
N ARG A 101 -0.52 2.55 -11.31
CA ARG A 101 0.66 2.41 -10.46
C ARG A 101 0.26 2.31 -8.98
N GLY A 102 -0.77 3.06 -8.56
CA GLY A 102 -1.35 2.95 -7.22
C GLY A 102 -1.97 1.57 -6.97
N LEU A 103 -2.69 1.02 -7.95
CA LEU A 103 -3.25 -0.34 -7.87
C LEU A 103 -2.12 -1.38 -7.74
N ALA A 104 -1.06 -1.23 -8.52
CA ALA A 104 0.08 -2.13 -8.46
C ALA A 104 0.77 -2.07 -7.09
N ALA A 105 0.94 -0.89 -6.53
CA ALA A 105 1.52 -0.73 -5.19
C ALA A 105 0.65 -1.41 -4.12
N TRP A 106 -0.69 -1.34 -4.24
CA TRP A 106 -1.59 -2.03 -3.32
C TRP A 106 -1.45 -3.56 -3.43
N ARG A 107 -1.27 -4.08 -4.65
CA ARG A 107 -1.12 -5.54 -4.90
C ARG A 107 0.17 -6.11 -4.33
N THR A 108 1.25 -5.33 -4.29
CA THR A 108 2.58 -5.81 -3.85
C THR A 108 2.78 -5.73 -2.35
N GLY A 109 1.84 -5.13 -1.61
CA GLY A 109 1.89 -5.04 -0.16
C GLY A 109 0.54 -5.35 0.45
N HIS A 110 0.54 -5.62 1.76
CA HIS A 110 -0.70 -5.84 2.51
C HIS A 110 -1.17 -4.49 3.08
N ARG A 111 -2.39 -4.09 2.72
CA ARG A 111 -2.99 -2.80 3.08
C ARG A 111 -4.37 -3.00 3.70
N PRO A 112 -4.46 -3.57 4.93
CA PRO A 112 -5.77 -3.80 5.56
C PRO A 112 -6.52 -2.49 5.75
N GLY A 113 -7.82 -2.53 5.51
CA GLY A 113 -8.69 -1.36 5.65
C GLY A 113 -8.68 -0.41 4.45
N ALA A 114 -7.86 -0.65 3.43
CA ALA A 114 -7.80 0.16 2.23
C ALA A 114 -8.14 -0.67 0.99
N SER A 115 -8.93 -0.11 0.08
CA SER A 115 -9.23 -0.73 -1.20
C SER A 115 -8.16 -0.39 -2.25
N PRO A 116 -7.99 -1.20 -3.32
CA PRO A 116 -7.10 -0.84 -4.43
C PRO A 116 -7.45 0.52 -5.03
N GLN A 117 -8.74 0.80 -5.20
CA GLN A 117 -9.23 2.05 -5.75
C GLN A 117 -8.85 3.25 -4.89
N ALA A 118 -8.98 3.13 -3.57
CA ALA A 118 -8.58 4.20 -2.63
C ALA A 118 -7.08 4.51 -2.77
N TRP A 119 -6.24 3.49 -2.91
CA TRP A 119 -4.80 3.67 -3.12
C TRP A 119 -4.50 4.31 -4.47
N GLY A 120 -5.20 3.88 -5.53
CA GLY A 120 -5.04 4.47 -6.86
C GLY A 120 -5.40 5.95 -6.86
N TYR A 121 -6.53 6.32 -6.29
CA TYR A 121 -6.96 7.72 -6.20
C TYR A 121 -6.07 8.56 -5.29
N ALA A 122 -5.61 8.00 -4.15
CA ALA A 122 -4.67 8.71 -3.27
C ALA A 122 -3.38 9.07 -4.02
N ARG A 123 -2.87 8.18 -4.84
CA ARG A 123 -1.68 8.44 -5.66
C ARG A 123 -1.96 9.50 -6.74
N VAL A 124 -3.14 9.45 -7.37
CA VAL A 124 -3.57 10.48 -8.32
C VAL A 124 -3.64 11.84 -7.63
N HIS A 125 -4.22 11.91 -6.43
CA HIS A 125 -4.33 13.15 -5.66
C HIS A 125 -2.94 13.69 -5.30
N SER A 126 -2.00 12.81 -4.91
CA SER A 126 -0.61 13.19 -4.65
C SER A 126 0.04 13.80 -5.89
N PHE A 127 -0.12 13.17 -7.04
CA PHE A 127 0.41 13.68 -8.31
C PHE A 127 -0.20 15.03 -8.67
N ALA A 128 -1.53 15.16 -8.59
CA ALA A 128 -2.27 16.37 -8.96
C ALA A 128 -1.94 17.57 -8.05
N THR A 129 -1.64 17.31 -6.77
CA THR A 129 -1.28 18.36 -5.81
C THR A 129 0.23 18.57 -5.70
N LYS A 130 1.02 17.97 -6.59
CA LYS A 130 2.49 18.01 -6.60
C LYS A 130 3.08 17.52 -5.27
N GLY A 131 2.53 16.40 -4.76
CA GLY A 131 3.03 15.74 -3.57
C GLY A 131 4.28 14.91 -3.86
N LYS A 132 4.66 14.06 -2.90
CA LYS A 132 5.89 13.28 -2.97
C LYS A 132 6.04 12.48 -4.28
N THR A 133 4.99 11.80 -4.74
CA THR A 133 5.06 10.95 -5.94
C THR A 133 5.28 11.76 -7.22
N TYR A 134 4.83 13.02 -7.26
CA TYR A 134 5.08 13.91 -8.40
C TYR A 134 6.57 14.13 -8.63
N TYR A 135 7.36 14.20 -7.56
CA TYR A 135 8.79 14.44 -7.64
C TYR A 135 9.64 13.16 -7.61
N THR A 136 9.05 12.02 -7.30
CA THR A 136 9.75 10.74 -7.14
C THR A 136 9.24 9.68 -8.11
N ALA A 137 8.29 8.86 -7.67
CA ALA A 137 7.83 7.68 -8.42
C ALA A 137 7.18 8.02 -9.77
N ASP A 138 6.47 9.15 -9.87
CA ASP A 138 5.73 9.56 -11.06
C ASP A 138 6.36 10.76 -11.79
N LYS A 139 7.60 11.11 -11.46
CA LYS A 139 8.30 12.25 -12.09
C LYS A 139 8.41 12.15 -13.62
N ASP A 140 8.42 10.94 -14.15
CA ASP A 140 8.47 10.66 -15.58
C ASP A 140 7.17 11.05 -16.32
N LEU A 141 6.09 11.28 -15.56
CA LEU A 141 4.76 11.62 -16.11
C LEU A 141 4.46 13.12 -16.05
N ARG A 142 5.36 13.91 -15.50
CA ARG A 142 5.16 15.37 -15.40
C ARG A 142 5.11 16.06 -16.75
#